data_17e705ee24bf64921fa16f88ca331109
#
_entry.id   17e705ee24bf64921fa16f88ca331109
#
_cell.length_a   1.000
_cell.length_b   1.000
_cell.length_c   1.000
_cell.angle_alpha   90.00
_cell.angle_beta   90.00
_cell.angle_gamma   90.00
#
_symmetry.space_group_name_H-M   'P 1'
#
loop_
_entity.id
_entity.type
_entity.pdbx_description
1 polymer ?
#
loop_
_entity_poly.entity_id
_entity_poly.type
_entity_poly.pdbx_seq_one_letter_code
_entity_poly.pdbx_strand_id
1 'polypeptide(L)'
;MNYKQLNAEERSVLAALRTVGLSKAEIGRQMGRHRSTVGRELKRNAAPHDGWYRAARAHQRAHARRYRSRRNSQFGRAQWDRVEELLKEEWSPEQVSGHLGLKRELAISHETIYRHIWRDLKLGGTLHAHLRGARKQCRKRYGRYDSRGRLAGKRMIGERPATVERRNRTGHWEIDTMMGASLGESSDCILTLVERKSGYVLIGKLKARTAAEANRALLDLMERHPGRVRTITADNGTEFHWYGQIEAVRAVKFYFATPHHSWERGTNENTNGLIRQYLPKGQTMAKLTQRQCDRIAEHLNHRPRKRHGYKTPNECFLRH
;
A
#
# COMPACT_ATOMS: atom_id res chain seq x y z
N MET A 1 24.91 -6.19 19.84
CA MET A 1 26.36 -5.90 19.70
C MET A 1 26.71 -5.71 18.23
N ASN A 2 27.19 -4.50 17.86
CA ASN A 2 27.64 -4.24 16.49
C ASN A 2 28.97 -4.97 16.22
N TYR A 3 28.97 -5.98 15.37
CA TYR A 3 30.18 -6.71 14.97
C TYR A 3 31.06 -5.82 14.09
N LYS A 4 32.20 -5.36 14.66
CA LYS A 4 33.20 -4.56 13.94
C LYS A 4 34.27 -5.48 13.35
N GLN A 5 34.36 -5.53 12.03
CA GLN A 5 35.37 -6.32 11.34
C GLN A 5 36.77 -5.72 11.51
N LEU A 6 37.82 -6.59 11.39
CA LEU A 6 39.21 -6.12 11.41
C LEU A 6 39.48 -5.18 10.22
N ASN A 7 40.15 -4.06 10.51
CA ASN A 7 40.65 -3.13 9.48
C ASN A 7 42.02 -3.58 8.93
N ALA A 8 42.67 -2.81 8.06
CA ALA A 8 43.96 -3.15 7.47
C ALA A 8 45.08 -3.15 8.52
N GLU A 9 45.09 -2.16 9.44
CA GLU A 9 46.06 -2.01 10.50
C GLU A 9 45.98 -3.17 11.51
N GLU A 10 44.80 -3.51 11.97
CA GLU A 10 44.58 -4.65 12.85
C GLU A 10 45.03 -5.96 12.22
N ARG A 11 44.95 -6.12 10.89
CA ARG A 11 45.49 -7.28 10.18
C ARG A 11 47.00 -7.28 10.16
N SER A 12 47.64 -6.10 10.06
CA SER A 12 49.09 -5.98 10.12
C SER A 12 49.63 -6.36 11.51
N VAL A 13 48.97 -5.85 12.56
CA VAL A 13 49.29 -6.23 13.95
C VAL A 13 49.12 -7.74 14.16
N LEU A 14 47.99 -8.30 13.70
CA LEU A 14 47.73 -9.75 13.80
C LEU A 14 48.82 -10.59 13.10
N ALA A 15 49.29 -10.14 11.93
CA ALA A 15 50.36 -10.83 11.21
C ALA A 15 51.68 -10.79 12.00
N ALA A 16 52.06 -9.62 12.53
CA ALA A 16 53.26 -9.46 13.35
C ALA A 16 53.26 -10.34 14.59
N LEU A 17 52.17 -10.29 15.36
CA LEU A 17 52.00 -11.08 16.59
C LEU A 17 52.01 -12.61 16.32
N ARG A 18 51.50 -13.02 15.16
CA ARG A 18 51.53 -14.43 14.75
C ARG A 18 52.96 -14.87 14.35
N THR A 19 53.73 -14.00 13.71
CA THR A 19 55.14 -14.28 13.33
C THR A 19 56.01 -14.50 14.58
N VAL A 20 55.72 -13.78 15.66
CA VAL A 20 56.39 -13.95 16.98
C VAL A 20 55.94 -15.25 17.68
N GLY A 21 54.96 -15.99 17.12
CA GLY A 21 54.54 -17.29 17.65
C GLY A 21 53.46 -17.24 18.74
N LEU A 22 52.83 -16.09 18.96
CA LEU A 22 51.78 -15.95 19.99
C LEU A 22 50.54 -16.78 19.68
N SER A 23 49.90 -17.29 20.76
CA SER A 23 48.65 -18.05 20.66
C SER A 23 47.47 -17.13 20.25
N LYS A 24 46.42 -17.72 19.67
CA LYS A 24 45.19 -16.97 19.31
C LYS A 24 44.54 -16.24 20.48
N ALA A 25 44.73 -16.75 21.70
CA ALA A 25 44.19 -16.13 22.90
C ALA A 25 45.01 -14.89 23.29
N GLU A 26 46.31 -14.94 23.25
CA GLU A 26 47.23 -13.84 23.51
C GLU A 26 47.11 -12.74 22.49
N ILE A 27 47.07 -13.10 21.20
CA ILE A 27 46.81 -12.16 20.10
C ILE A 27 45.48 -11.45 20.33
N GLY A 28 44.46 -12.19 20.72
CA GLY A 28 43.14 -11.61 21.03
C GLY A 28 43.19 -10.60 22.18
N ARG A 29 43.90 -10.92 23.26
CA ARG A 29 44.10 -10.01 24.40
C ARG A 29 44.82 -8.72 23.99
N GLN A 30 45.93 -8.83 23.29
CA GLN A 30 46.72 -7.67 22.84
C GLN A 30 45.97 -6.76 21.87
N MET A 31 45.13 -7.35 21.00
CA MET A 31 44.33 -6.59 20.03
C MET A 31 42.98 -6.09 20.59
N GLY A 32 42.61 -6.39 21.84
CA GLY A 32 41.29 -6.09 22.37
C GLY A 32 40.16 -6.79 21.62
N ARG A 33 40.42 -8.01 21.09
CA ARG A 33 39.48 -8.79 20.30
C ARG A 33 39.29 -10.19 20.88
N HIS A 34 38.09 -10.73 20.76
CA HIS A 34 37.83 -12.09 21.23
C HIS A 34 38.64 -13.14 20.42
N ARG A 35 39.19 -14.15 21.07
CA ARG A 35 40.00 -15.23 20.46
C ARG A 35 39.34 -15.90 19.24
N SER A 36 38.00 -16.00 19.25
CA SER A 36 37.26 -16.57 18.11
C SER A 36 37.24 -15.65 16.88
N THR A 37 37.38 -14.33 17.08
CA THR A 37 37.52 -13.36 15.97
C THR A 37 38.85 -13.55 15.27
N VAL A 38 39.94 -13.67 16.06
CA VAL A 38 41.30 -13.99 15.54
C VAL A 38 41.27 -15.33 14.82
N GLY A 39 40.72 -16.37 15.43
CA GLY A 39 40.64 -17.69 14.83
C GLY A 39 39.85 -17.73 13.50
N ARG A 40 38.71 -17.04 13.45
CA ARG A 40 37.91 -16.91 12.22
C ARG A 40 38.65 -16.12 11.13
N GLU A 41 39.36 -15.05 11.47
CA GLU A 41 40.14 -14.25 10.54
C GLU A 41 41.28 -15.09 9.93
N LEU A 42 42.03 -15.80 10.76
CA LEU A 42 43.12 -16.68 10.31
C LEU A 42 42.57 -17.81 9.39
N LYS A 43 41.51 -18.51 9.82
CA LYS A 43 40.89 -19.58 9.02
C LYS A 43 40.38 -19.09 7.66
N ARG A 44 39.83 -17.87 7.61
CA ARG A 44 39.25 -17.35 6.36
C ARG A 44 40.23 -16.69 5.42
N ASN A 45 41.33 -16.16 5.95
CA ASN A 45 42.22 -15.25 5.21
C ASN A 45 43.69 -15.71 5.15
N ALA A 46 44.10 -16.80 5.80
CA ALA A 46 45.40 -17.41 5.56
C ALA A 46 45.54 -17.90 4.12
N ALA A 47 46.75 -17.99 3.63
CA ALA A 47 47.01 -18.48 2.27
C ALA A 47 46.65 -19.98 2.17
N PRO A 48 45.90 -20.41 1.13
CA PRO A 48 45.47 -21.82 1.02
C PRO A 48 46.61 -22.82 0.80
N HIS A 49 47.70 -22.37 0.20
CA HIS A 49 48.81 -23.24 -0.21
C HIS A 49 49.87 -23.44 0.87
N ASP A 50 50.11 -22.45 1.74
CA ASP A 50 51.17 -22.49 2.76
C ASP A 50 50.67 -22.22 4.19
N GLY A 51 49.39 -21.91 4.34
CA GLY A 51 48.81 -21.60 5.65
C GLY A 51 49.27 -20.28 6.29
N TRP A 52 50.19 -19.55 5.64
CA TRP A 52 50.72 -18.29 6.16
C TRP A 52 49.69 -17.16 6.11
N TYR A 53 49.69 -16.33 7.14
CA TYR A 53 48.81 -15.16 7.22
C TYR A 53 49.57 -13.89 6.83
N ARG A 54 49.32 -13.40 5.63
CA ARG A 54 49.89 -12.15 5.08
C ARG A 54 48.84 -11.05 5.10
N ALA A 55 49.05 -9.99 5.91
CA ALA A 55 48.07 -8.94 6.18
C ALA A 55 47.48 -8.31 4.92
N ALA A 56 48.30 -7.92 3.94
CA ALA A 56 47.84 -7.31 2.69
C ALA A 56 46.93 -8.28 1.87
N ARG A 57 47.33 -9.53 1.74
CA ARG A 57 46.55 -10.57 1.03
C ARG A 57 45.28 -10.92 1.79
N ALA A 58 45.32 -10.95 3.13
CA ALA A 58 44.15 -11.17 3.98
C ALA A 58 43.13 -10.03 3.81
N HIS A 59 43.60 -8.78 3.74
CA HIS A 59 42.75 -7.63 3.50
C HIS A 59 42.10 -7.69 2.11
N GLN A 60 42.86 -7.99 1.08
CA GLN A 60 42.34 -8.17 -0.31
C GLN A 60 41.29 -9.28 -0.37
N ARG A 61 41.53 -10.45 0.26
CA ARG A 61 40.56 -11.56 0.30
C ARG A 61 39.29 -11.19 1.03
N ALA A 62 39.41 -10.50 2.16
CA ALA A 62 38.23 -10.03 2.93
C ALA A 62 37.42 -9.02 2.12
N HIS A 63 38.10 -8.11 1.39
CA HIS A 63 37.45 -7.15 0.50
C HIS A 63 36.77 -7.82 -0.70
N ALA A 64 37.44 -8.74 -1.37
CA ALA A 64 36.91 -9.50 -2.51
C ALA A 64 35.67 -10.32 -2.12
N ARG A 65 35.64 -10.95 -0.91
CA ARG A 65 34.46 -11.65 -0.43
C ARG A 65 33.29 -10.71 -0.16
N ARG A 66 33.52 -9.53 0.44
CA ARG A 66 32.50 -8.51 0.63
C ARG A 66 31.93 -8.04 -0.69
N TYR A 67 32.79 -7.82 -1.67
CA TYR A 67 32.39 -7.40 -3.01
C TYR A 67 31.54 -8.44 -3.73
N ARG A 68 31.93 -9.74 -3.64
CA ARG A 68 31.15 -10.86 -4.19
C ARG A 68 29.81 -11.02 -3.47
N SER A 69 29.80 -10.97 -2.14
CA SER A 69 28.58 -11.04 -1.34
C SER A 69 27.57 -9.93 -1.65
N ARG A 70 28.05 -8.73 -1.98
CA ARG A 70 27.20 -7.61 -2.39
C ARG A 70 26.71 -7.70 -3.85
N ARG A 71 27.41 -8.47 -4.68
CA ARG A 71 27.05 -8.66 -6.10
C ARG A 71 26.04 -9.76 -6.34
N ASN A 72 25.91 -10.72 -5.47
CA ASN A 72 24.86 -11.72 -5.57
C ASN A 72 23.52 -11.04 -5.26
N SER A 73 22.86 -10.56 -6.34
CA SER A 73 21.47 -10.16 -6.23
C SER A 73 20.68 -11.42 -5.83
N GLN A 74 20.02 -11.37 -4.69
CA GLN A 74 19.19 -12.46 -4.19
C GLN A 74 18.05 -12.80 -5.18
N PHE A 75 17.72 -11.88 -6.07
CA PHE A 75 16.61 -11.97 -7.02
C PHE A 75 17.11 -11.78 -8.45
N GLY A 76 16.69 -12.67 -9.35
CA GLY A 76 16.95 -12.61 -10.78
C GLY A 76 16.07 -11.59 -11.51
N ARG A 77 16.34 -11.40 -12.81
CA ARG A 77 15.61 -10.41 -13.63
C ARG A 77 14.11 -10.71 -13.68
N ALA A 78 13.71 -11.93 -13.97
CA ALA A 78 12.29 -12.31 -14.05
C ALA A 78 11.51 -12.00 -12.77
N GLN A 79 12.15 -12.15 -11.59
CA GLN A 79 11.54 -11.82 -10.31
C GLN A 79 11.35 -10.30 -10.14
N TRP A 80 12.30 -9.49 -10.60
CA TRP A 80 12.19 -8.04 -10.61
C TRP A 80 11.16 -7.55 -11.62
N ASP A 81 11.13 -8.13 -12.82
CA ASP A 81 10.13 -7.80 -13.85
C ASP A 81 8.70 -8.01 -13.28
N ARG A 82 8.48 -9.12 -12.54
CA ARG A 82 7.20 -9.38 -11.87
C ARG A 82 6.87 -8.35 -10.77
N VAL A 83 7.86 -7.95 -9.97
CA VAL A 83 7.70 -6.90 -8.95
C VAL A 83 7.37 -5.56 -9.61
N GLU A 84 8.07 -5.19 -10.67
CA GLU A 84 7.86 -3.93 -11.40
C GLU A 84 6.49 -3.87 -12.10
N GLU A 85 6.02 -5.00 -12.66
CA GLU A 85 4.68 -5.11 -13.22
C GLU A 85 3.63 -4.73 -12.17
N LEU A 86 3.69 -5.32 -10.97
CA LEU A 86 2.75 -5.04 -9.89
C LEU A 86 2.89 -3.60 -9.34
N LEU A 87 4.09 -3.03 -9.34
CA LEU A 87 4.29 -1.62 -8.99
C LEU A 87 3.63 -0.69 -10.01
N LYS A 88 3.71 -1.00 -11.31
CA LYS A 88 3.04 -0.25 -12.39
C LYS A 88 1.51 -0.33 -12.30
N GLU A 89 0.96 -1.39 -11.68
CA GLU A 89 -0.46 -1.50 -11.29
C GLU A 89 -0.81 -0.67 -10.04
N GLU A 90 0.04 0.28 -9.66
CA GLU A 90 -0.15 1.19 -8.51
C GLU A 90 -0.17 0.46 -7.14
N TRP A 91 0.36 -0.77 -7.05
CA TRP A 91 0.47 -1.46 -5.77
C TRP A 91 1.63 -0.89 -4.94
N SER A 92 1.44 -0.79 -3.63
CA SER A 92 2.56 -0.41 -2.76
C SER A 92 3.55 -1.57 -2.58
N PRO A 93 4.84 -1.30 -2.29
CA PRO A 93 5.82 -2.34 -1.99
C PRO A 93 5.36 -3.35 -0.92
N GLU A 94 4.59 -2.90 0.08
CA GLU A 94 4.02 -3.79 1.10
C GLU A 94 2.95 -4.72 0.51
N GLN A 95 2.11 -4.21 -0.40
CA GLN A 95 1.09 -5.01 -1.08
C GLN A 95 1.72 -6.04 -2.01
N VAL A 96 2.73 -5.64 -2.77
CA VAL A 96 3.50 -6.54 -3.65
C VAL A 96 4.16 -7.67 -2.84
N SER A 97 4.91 -7.32 -1.80
CA SER A 97 5.58 -8.27 -0.91
C SER A 97 4.59 -9.26 -0.29
N GLY A 98 3.50 -8.75 0.29
CA GLY A 98 2.51 -9.58 0.98
C GLY A 98 1.74 -10.50 0.04
N HIS A 99 1.37 -10.02 -1.15
CA HIS A 99 0.64 -10.82 -2.13
C HIS A 99 1.50 -11.92 -2.75
N LEU A 100 2.72 -11.59 -3.18
CA LEU A 100 3.65 -12.59 -3.73
C LEU A 100 3.98 -13.68 -2.70
N GLY A 101 4.12 -13.29 -1.42
CA GLY A 101 4.27 -14.24 -0.31
C GLY A 101 3.03 -15.11 -0.09
N LEU A 102 1.82 -14.53 -0.13
CA LEU A 102 0.55 -15.25 0.00
C LEU A 102 0.37 -16.29 -1.11
N LYS A 103 0.74 -15.94 -2.35
CA LYS A 103 0.68 -16.84 -3.53
C LYS A 103 1.86 -17.83 -3.58
N ARG A 104 2.84 -17.72 -2.68
CA ARG A 104 4.09 -18.50 -2.69
C ARG A 104 4.91 -18.34 -3.99
N GLU A 105 4.74 -17.20 -4.68
CA GLU A 105 5.47 -16.88 -5.91
C GLU A 105 6.89 -16.38 -5.60
N LEU A 106 7.01 -15.48 -4.61
CA LEU A 106 8.27 -14.84 -4.26
C LEU A 106 8.28 -14.37 -2.79
N ALA A 107 9.31 -14.77 -2.05
CA ALA A 107 9.57 -14.27 -0.69
C ALA A 107 10.52 -13.06 -0.76
N ILE A 108 9.97 -11.86 -0.92
CA ILE A 108 10.71 -10.60 -0.98
C ILE A 108 10.18 -9.61 0.05
N SER A 109 11.06 -8.91 0.77
CA SER A 109 10.61 -7.89 1.72
C SER A 109 10.28 -6.56 1.03
N HIS A 110 9.30 -5.83 1.56
CA HIS A 110 8.94 -4.51 1.05
C HIS A 110 10.11 -3.51 1.10
N GLU A 111 11.00 -3.64 2.08
CA GLU A 111 12.24 -2.88 2.20
C GLU A 111 13.17 -3.11 0.98
N THR A 112 13.29 -4.36 0.53
CA THR A 112 14.08 -4.72 -0.64
C THR A 112 13.50 -4.09 -1.90
N ILE A 113 12.16 -4.09 -2.02
CA ILE A 113 11.45 -3.43 -3.11
C ILE A 113 11.66 -1.91 -3.07
N TYR A 114 11.56 -1.26 -1.89
CA TYR A 114 11.89 0.17 -1.78
C TYR A 114 13.32 0.49 -2.20
N ARG A 115 14.32 -0.33 -1.80
CA ARG A 115 15.71 -0.13 -2.25
C ARG A 115 15.86 -0.25 -3.75
N HIS A 116 15.10 -1.13 -4.40
CA HIS A 116 15.09 -1.26 -5.86
C HIS A 116 14.52 0.00 -6.50
N ILE A 117 13.37 0.51 -6.03
CA ILE A 117 12.75 1.75 -6.51
C ILE A 117 13.70 2.95 -6.37
N TRP A 118 14.38 3.08 -5.23
CA TRP A 118 15.32 4.18 -5.02
C TRP A 118 16.60 4.04 -5.84
N ARG A 119 17.00 2.82 -6.18
CA ARG A 119 18.10 2.59 -7.13
C ARG A 119 17.67 2.98 -8.53
N ASP A 120 16.49 2.57 -8.96
CA ASP A 120 15.89 2.94 -10.25
C ASP A 120 15.82 4.47 -10.39
N LEU A 121 15.32 5.18 -9.40
CA LEU A 121 15.28 6.65 -9.36
C LEU A 121 16.67 7.27 -9.54
N LYS A 122 17.70 6.75 -8.85
CA LYS A 122 19.09 7.25 -8.98
C LYS A 122 19.67 7.04 -10.37
N LEU A 123 19.14 6.09 -11.12
CA LEU A 123 19.53 5.78 -12.50
C LEU A 123 18.63 6.48 -13.54
N GLY A 124 17.74 7.38 -13.12
CA GLY A 124 16.82 8.10 -13.98
C GLY A 124 15.52 7.37 -14.29
N GLY A 125 15.22 6.26 -13.60
CA GLY A 125 14.01 5.49 -13.79
C GLY A 125 12.77 6.12 -13.14
N THR A 126 11.59 5.56 -13.43
CA THR A 126 10.28 6.14 -13.11
C THR A 126 9.43 5.35 -12.12
N LEU A 127 9.93 4.23 -11.57
CA LEU A 127 9.17 3.37 -10.65
C LEU A 127 8.62 4.11 -9.44
N HIS A 128 9.33 5.12 -8.94
CA HIS A 128 8.90 5.94 -7.81
C HIS A 128 7.60 6.70 -8.07
N ALA A 129 7.28 7.02 -9.34
CA ALA A 129 6.07 7.75 -9.72
C ALA A 129 4.78 6.95 -9.44
N HIS A 130 4.86 5.63 -9.39
CA HIS A 130 3.77 4.72 -9.05
C HIS A 130 3.48 4.63 -7.54
N LEU A 131 4.31 5.23 -6.69
CA LEU A 131 4.08 5.22 -5.25
C LEU A 131 2.99 6.23 -4.86
N ARG A 132 2.07 5.80 -4.00
CA ARG A 132 0.92 6.60 -3.54
C ARG A 132 1.28 7.97 -2.95
N GLY A 133 2.47 8.14 -2.44
CA GLY A 133 2.92 9.38 -1.78
C GLY A 133 3.68 10.36 -2.66
N ALA A 134 4.07 9.96 -3.88
CA ALA A 134 4.97 10.73 -4.74
C ALA A 134 4.47 12.14 -5.10
N ARG A 135 3.14 12.38 -5.04
CA ARG A 135 2.50 13.66 -5.42
C ARG A 135 1.80 14.37 -4.25
N LYS A 136 2.04 13.97 -2.99
CA LYS A 136 1.37 14.61 -1.85
C LYS A 136 2.03 15.93 -1.48
N GLN A 137 1.31 17.03 -1.66
CA GLN A 137 1.61 18.31 -1.03
C GLN A 137 0.96 18.37 0.38
N CYS A 138 1.68 18.95 1.36
CA CYS A 138 1.16 19.17 2.71
C CYS A 138 -0.09 20.07 2.67
N ARG A 139 -1.13 19.69 3.44
CA ARG A 139 -2.38 20.45 3.53
C ARG A 139 -2.44 21.31 4.77
N LYS A 140 -2.85 22.57 4.62
CA LYS A 140 -3.38 23.38 5.72
C LYS A 140 -4.79 22.88 6.07
N ARG A 141 -5.06 22.60 7.35
CA ARG A 141 -6.39 22.29 7.86
C ARG A 141 -7.14 23.60 8.12
N TYR A 142 -8.24 23.80 7.38
CA TYR A 142 -9.21 24.84 7.69
C TYR A 142 -10.52 24.18 8.13
N GLY A 143 -11.02 24.56 9.31
CA GLY A 143 -12.38 24.24 9.74
C GLY A 143 -13.38 25.03 8.88
N ARG A 144 -14.39 24.39 8.35
CA ARG A 144 -15.48 25.03 7.63
C ARG A 144 -16.80 24.68 8.32
N TYR A 145 -17.58 25.70 8.62
CA TYR A 145 -18.92 25.54 9.18
C TYR A 145 -19.83 24.85 8.15
N ASP A 146 -20.63 23.86 8.59
CA ASP A 146 -21.52 23.10 7.72
C ASP A 146 -22.97 23.61 7.88
N SER A 147 -23.46 24.29 6.84
CA SER A 147 -24.83 24.83 6.76
C SER A 147 -25.80 23.89 6.05
N ARG A 148 -25.46 22.60 5.84
CA ARG A 148 -26.32 21.65 5.14
C ARG A 148 -27.56 21.32 5.97
N GLY A 149 -28.75 21.50 5.34
CA GLY A 149 -30.04 21.25 5.95
C GLY A 149 -30.19 19.81 6.48
N ARG A 150 -30.87 19.65 7.60
CA ARG A 150 -31.19 18.34 8.17
C ARG A 150 -32.46 17.80 7.53
N LEU A 151 -32.40 16.67 6.87
CA LEU A 151 -33.58 15.95 6.39
C LEU A 151 -34.27 15.29 7.61
N ALA A 152 -35.57 15.59 7.82
CA ALA A 152 -36.34 14.94 8.87
C ALA A 152 -36.68 13.48 8.54
N GLY A 153 -36.85 12.64 9.56
CA GLY A 153 -37.30 11.23 9.39
C GLY A 153 -36.30 10.23 8.86
N LYS A 154 -35.01 10.58 8.70
CA LYS A 154 -33.98 9.65 8.29
C LYS A 154 -33.47 8.77 9.43
N ARG A 155 -33.15 7.49 9.13
CA ARG A 155 -32.52 6.59 10.10
C ARG A 155 -31.06 6.98 10.31
N MET A 156 -30.71 7.20 11.57
CA MET A 156 -29.32 7.53 11.93
C MET A 156 -28.45 6.28 12.03
N ILE A 157 -27.14 6.46 11.93
CA ILE A 157 -26.17 5.35 11.99
C ILE A 157 -26.28 4.54 13.29
N GLY A 158 -26.71 5.14 14.41
CA GLY A 158 -26.96 4.45 15.68
C GLY A 158 -28.07 3.40 15.63
N GLU A 159 -29.01 3.52 14.70
CA GLU A 159 -30.10 2.56 14.46
C GLU A 159 -29.65 1.40 13.55
N ARG A 160 -28.43 1.45 13.04
CA ARG A 160 -27.89 0.45 12.13
C ARG A 160 -27.61 -0.86 12.89
N PRO A 161 -27.99 -2.04 12.35
CA PRO A 161 -27.75 -3.32 13.00
C PRO A 161 -26.27 -3.52 13.36
N ALA A 162 -25.98 -4.00 14.56
CA ALA A 162 -24.60 -4.24 15.05
C ALA A 162 -23.79 -5.21 14.16
N THR A 163 -24.47 -6.07 13.38
CA THR A 163 -23.85 -6.96 12.38
C THR A 163 -23.09 -6.20 11.30
N VAL A 164 -23.48 -4.96 10.99
CA VAL A 164 -22.82 -4.09 10.02
C VAL A 164 -21.45 -3.63 10.53
N GLU A 165 -21.35 -3.36 11.84
CA GLU A 165 -20.08 -2.97 12.48
C GLU A 165 -19.07 -4.12 12.51
N ARG A 166 -19.53 -5.33 12.76
CA ARG A 166 -18.70 -6.52 12.84
C ARG A 166 -18.05 -6.90 11.51
N ARG A 167 -18.52 -6.36 10.38
CA ARG A 167 -18.00 -6.60 9.01
C ARG A 167 -17.82 -8.09 8.66
N ASN A 168 -18.62 -8.97 9.26
CA ASN A 168 -18.54 -10.42 9.06
C ASN A 168 -19.39 -10.91 7.88
N ARG A 169 -20.34 -10.11 7.41
CA ARG A 169 -21.26 -10.41 6.32
C ARG A 169 -21.14 -9.39 5.19
N THR A 170 -21.25 -9.83 3.94
CA THR A 170 -21.29 -8.97 2.75
C THR A 170 -22.67 -8.33 2.56
N GLY A 171 -22.71 -7.25 1.75
CA GLY A 171 -23.95 -6.56 1.40
C GLY A 171 -24.20 -5.27 2.20
N HIS A 172 -23.24 -4.82 2.98
CA HIS A 172 -23.30 -3.56 3.72
C HIS A 172 -22.35 -2.54 3.09
N TRP A 173 -22.90 -1.48 2.54
CA TRP A 173 -22.18 -0.55 1.69
C TRP A 173 -22.11 0.86 2.31
N GLU A 174 -21.06 1.59 1.98
CA GLU A 174 -20.90 3.02 2.22
C GLU A 174 -20.96 3.75 0.89
N ILE A 175 -21.73 4.83 0.80
CA ILE A 175 -21.88 5.66 -0.41
C ILE A 175 -21.33 7.06 -0.14
N ASP A 176 -20.68 7.64 -1.15
CA ASP A 176 -20.14 9.00 -1.10
C ASP A 176 -20.07 9.62 -2.49
N THR A 177 -19.92 10.93 -2.57
CA THR A 177 -19.63 11.64 -3.83
C THR A 177 -18.27 12.31 -3.80
N MET A 178 -17.57 12.27 -4.93
CA MET A 178 -16.28 12.92 -5.07
C MET A 178 -16.34 13.96 -6.20
N MET A 179 -16.15 15.24 -5.83
CA MET A 179 -16.11 16.33 -6.79
C MET A 179 -14.78 16.40 -7.55
N GLY A 180 -14.86 16.71 -8.84
CA GLY A 180 -13.75 17.24 -9.63
C GLY A 180 -13.46 18.71 -9.32
N ALA A 181 -12.54 19.33 -10.05
CA ALA A 181 -12.41 20.78 -10.06
C ALA A 181 -13.59 21.39 -10.82
N SER A 182 -14.19 22.43 -10.26
CA SER A 182 -15.14 23.26 -11.02
C SER A 182 -14.36 24.14 -11.99
N LEU A 183 -14.52 23.89 -13.27
CA LEU A 183 -14.10 24.76 -14.33
C LEU A 183 -15.37 25.27 -15.03
N GLY A 184 -15.81 26.47 -14.71
CA GLY A 184 -17.07 27.03 -15.16
C GLY A 184 -18.31 26.38 -14.49
N GLU A 185 -19.38 26.16 -15.23
CA GLU A 185 -20.66 25.61 -14.74
C GLU A 185 -20.66 24.10 -14.50
N SER A 186 -19.60 23.39 -14.89
CA SER A 186 -19.53 21.92 -14.80
C SER A 186 -19.28 21.48 -13.34
N SER A 187 -20.26 20.78 -12.77
CA SER A 187 -20.22 20.16 -11.45
C SER A 187 -19.98 18.64 -11.51
N ASP A 188 -19.25 18.19 -12.51
CA ASP A 188 -18.96 16.79 -12.72
C ASP A 188 -18.34 16.12 -11.50
N CYS A 189 -18.88 14.99 -11.13
CA CYS A 189 -18.47 14.23 -9.95
C CYS A 189 -18.65 12.73 -10.21
N ILE A 190 -18.20 11.94 -9.25
CA ILE A 190 -18.42 10.50 -9.23
C ILE A 190 -19.12 10.09 -7.95
N LEU A 191 -19.94 9.05 -8.04
CA LEU A 191 -20.51 8.31 -6.93
C LEU A 191 -19.60 7.14 -6.62
N THR A 192 -19.28 6.92 -5.36
CA THR A 192 -18.52 5.76 -4.89
C THR A 192 -19.40 4.91 -3.99
N LEU A 193 -19.46 3.62 -4.25
CA LEU A 193 -20.19 2.65 -3.44
C LEU A 193 -19.20 1.57 -3.00
N VAL A 194 -18.90 1.51 -1.69
CA VAL A 194 -17.85 0.65 -1.13
C VAL A 194 -18.43 -0.38 -0.17
N GLU A 195 -18.19 -1.65 -0.43
CA GLU A 195 -18.63 -2.74 0.45
C GLU A 195 -17.72 -2.83 1.69
N ARG A 196 -18.33 -2.85 2.87
CA ARG A 196 -17.62 -2.67 4.15
C ARG A 196 -16.73 -3.84 4.55
N LYS A 197 -17.14 -5.08 4.27
CA LYS A 197 -16.37 -6.29 4.61
C LYS A 197 -15.17 -6.44 3.71
N SER A 198 -15.38 -6.50 2.40
CA SER A 198 -14.34 -6.78 1.39
C SER A 198 -13.54 -5.54 0.98
N GLY A 199 -14.15 -4.35 1.06
CA GLY A 199 -13.62 -3.13 0.46
C GLY A 199 -13.77 -3.08 -1.05
N TYR A 200 -14.66 -3.91 -1.60
CA TYR A 200 -15.03 -3.89 -3.00
C TYR A 200 -15.68 -2.55 -3.35
N VAL A 201 -15.29 -1.95 -4.46
CA VAL A 201 -15.75 -0.61 -4.86
C VAL A 201 -16.42 -0.64 -6.22
N LEU A 202 -17.50 0.11 -6.32
CA LEU A 202 -18.15 0.48 -7.57
C LEU A 202 -18.09 2.00 -7.71
N ILE A 203 -17.93 2.50 -8.94
CA ILE A 203 -17.82 3.93 -9.23
C ILE A 203 -18.80 4.29 -10.35
N GLY A 204 -19.69 5.23 -10.06
CA GLY A 204 -20.65 5.77 -11.02
C GLY A 204 -20.28 7.18 -11.44
N LYS A 205 -20.32 7.50 -12.75
CA LYS A 205 -20.18 8.86 -13.25
C LYS A 205 -21.48 9.62 -13.03
N LEU A 206 -21.38 10.83 -12.46
CA LEU A 206 -22.50 11.77 -12.35
C LEU A 206 -22.24 12.98 -13.23
N LYS A 207 -23.28 13.47 -13.89
CA LYS A 207 -23.24 14.74 -14.65
C LYS A 207 -23.30 15.95 -13.73
N ALA A 208 -24.00 15.81 -12.59
CA ALA A 208 -24.14 16.83 -11.57
C ALA A 208 -24.34 16.20 -10.18
N ARG A 209 -24.01 16.93 -9.12
CA ARG A 209 -24.22 16.52 -7.75
C ARG A 209 -25.68 16.78 -7.31
N THR A 210 -26.61 16.04 -7.89
CA THR A 210 -28.05 16.12 -7.59
C THR A 210 -28.58 14.79 -7.11
N ALA A 211 -29.71 14.81 -6.37
CA ALA A 211 -30.35 13.59 -5.88
C ALA A 211 -30.84 12.69 -7.03
N ALA A 212 -31.31 13.28 -8.11
CA ALA A 212 -31.75 12.54 -9.31
C ALA A 212 -30.59 11.77 -9.95
N GLU A 213 -29.45 12.42 -10.19
CA GLU A 213 -28.27 11.79 -10.77
C GLU A 213 -27.65 10.74 -9.83
N ALA A 214 -27.61 11.00 -8.53
CA ALA A 214 -27.12 10.05 -7.55
C ALA A 214 -28.00 8.78 -7.51
N ASN A 215 -29.34 8.92 -7.49
CA ASN A 215 -30.26 7.79 -7.55
C ASN A 215 -30.12 7.01 -8.85
N ARG A 216 -30.08 7.69 -10.00
CA ARG A 216 -29.88 7.05 -11.31
C ARG A 216 -28.60 6.21 -11.33
N ALA A 217 -27.47 6.81 -10.94
CA ALA A 217 -26.19 6.12 -10.94
C ALA A 217 -26.14 4.96 -9.94
N LEU A 218 -26.75 5.13 -8.75
CA LEU A 218 -26.83 4.08 -7.74
C LEU A 218 -27.63 2.87 -8.24
N LEU A 219 -28.81 3.09 -8.83
CA LEU A 219 -29.64 2.02 -9.41
C LEU A 219 -28.92 1.29 -10.52
N ASP A 220 -28.27 2.01 -11.44
CA ASP A 220 -27.46 1.45 -12.52
C ASP A 220 -26.29 0.60 -11.98
N LEU A 221 -25.58 1.06 -10.95
CA LEU A 221 -24.53 0.28 -10.30
C LEU A 221 -25.07 -0.98 -9.62
N MET A 222 -26.22 -0.90 -8.95
CA MET A 222 -26.87 -2.04 -8.29
C MET A 222 -27.39 -3.07 -9.31
N GLU A 223 -27.85 -2.64 -10.47
CA GLU A 223 -28.35 -3.50 -11.53
C GLU A 223 -27.22 -4.26 -12.23
N ARG A 224 -26.14 -3.57 -12.55
CA ARG A 224 -24.96 -4.17 -13.20
C ARG A 224 -24.16 -5.09 -12.28
N HIS A 225 -24.40 -5.02 -10.97
CA HIS A 225 -23.63 -5.77 -9.99
C HIS A 225 -24.47 -6.85 -9.30
N PRO A 226 -24.10 -8.14 -9.40
CA PRO A 226 -24.92 -9.27 -8.90
C PRO A 226 -24.92 -9.40 -7.37
N GLY A 227 -24.14 -8.59 -6.66
CA GLY A 227 -24.04 -8.65 -5.20
C GLY A 227 -25.26 -8.08 -4.49
N ARG A 228 -25.71 -8.77 -3.44
CA ARG A 228 -26.84 -8.30 -2.64
C ARG A 228 -26.49 -7.02 -1.87
N VAL A 229 -27.27 -5.95 -2.06
CA VAL A 229 -27.22 -4.71 -1.26
C VAL A 229 -28.27 -4.82 -0.16
N ARG A 230 -27.85 -4.85 1.11
CA ARG A 230 -28.72 -4.93 2.30
C ARG A 230 -28.89 -3.58 2.96
N THR A 231 -27.79 -2.88 3.18
CA THR A 231 -27.77 -1.55 3.78
C THR A 231 -26.81 -0.64 3.05
N ILE A 232 -27.15 0.64 2.98
CA ILE A 232 -26.28 1.70 2.48
C ILE A 232 -26.12 2.74 3.58
N THR A 233 -24.90 3.14 3.89
CA THR A 233 -24.59 4.22 4.83
C THR A 233 -24.11 5.43 4.04
N ALA A 234 -24.84 6.54 4.12
CA ALA A 234 -24.54 7.81 3.46
C ALA A 234 -24.10 8.88 4.45
N ASP A 235 -23.52 9.96 3.96
CA ASP A 235 -23.44 11.21 4.72
C ASP A 235 -24.76 12.00 4.63
N ASN A 236 -24.77 13.20 5.22
CA ASN A 236 -25.93 14.07 5.16
C ASN A 236 -25.96 14.96 3.91
N GLY A 237 -25.30 14.55 2.82
CA GLY A 237 -25.30 15.27 1.57
C GLY A 237 -26.70 15.36 0.95
N THR A 238 -27.01 16.51 0.34
CA THR A 238 -28.32 16.76 -0.31
C THR A 238 -28.57 15.81 -1.48
N GLU A 239 -27.52 15.30 -2.09
CA GLU A 239 -27.59 14.30 -3.15
C GLU A 239 -28.17 12.95 -2.71
N PHE A 240 -28.26 12.69 -1.42
CA PHE A 240 -28.85 11.47 -0.87
C PHE A 240 -30.26 11.69 -0.28
N HIS A 241 -30.84 12.87 -0.44
CA HIS A 241 -32.17 13.18 0.15
C HIS A 241 -33.31 12.38 -0.48
N TRP A 242 -33.15 11.85 -1.69
CA TRP A 242 -34.17 11.03 -2.33
C TRP A 242 -34.00 9.52 -2.12
N TYR A 243 -33.27 9.14 -1.07
CA TYR A 243 -33.01 7.74 -0.71
C TYR A 243 -34.28 6.87 -0.60
N GLY A 244 -35.42 7.45 -0.18
CA GLY A 244 -36.67 6.75 -0.10
C GLY A 244 -37.16 6.16 -1.43
N GLN A 245 -36.84 6.79 -2.56
CA GLN A 245 -37.12 6.24 -3.87
C GLN A 245 -36.33 4.94 -4.14
N ILE A 246 -35.09 4.85 -3.66
CA ILE A 246 -34.28 3.63 -3.77
C ILE A 246 -34.84 2.53 -2.86
N GLU A 247 -35.19 2.87 -1.62
CA GLU A 247 -35.83 1.92 -0.69
C GLU A 247 -37.16 1.37 -1.22
N ALA A 248 -37.92 2.16 -1.97
CA ALA A 248 -39.19 1.76 -2.55
C ALA A 248 -39.03 0.72 -3.67
N VAL A 249 -37.95 0.81 -4.46
CA VAL A 249 -37.73 -0.08 -5.62
C VAL A 249 -36.75 -1.21 -5.36
N ARG A 250 -36.01 -1.15 -4.27
CA ARG A 250 -34.99 -2.17 -3.90
C ARG A 250 -35.12 -2.49 -2.39
N ALA A 251 -34.97 -3.76 -2.03
CA ALA A 251 -34.99 -4.21 -0.64
C ALA A 251 -33.71 -3.81 0.12
N VAL A 252 -33.44 -2.52 0.23
CA VAL A 252 -32.25 -1.93 0.88
C VAL A 252 -32.70 -0.94 1.95
N LYS A 253 -31.89 -0.76 3.00
CA LYS A 253 -32.13 0.24 4.05
C LYS A 253 -31.00 1.25 4.09
N PHE A 254 -31.35 2.54 4.08
CA PHE A 254 -30.38 3.63 4.24
C PHE A 254 -30.19 4.00 5.71
N TYR A 255 -28.96 4.35 6.04
CA TYR A 255 -28.56 4.94 7.33
C TYR A 255 -27.67 6.14 7.08
N PHE A 256 -27.76 7.14 7.93
CA PHE A 256 -27.02 8.39 7.77
C PHE A 256 -26.02 8.58 8.91
N ALA A 257 -24.79 8.94 8.55
CA ALA A 257 -23.73 9.21 9.49
C ALA A 257 -24.06 10.43 10.37
N THR A 258 -23.56 10.44 11.59
CA THR A 258 -23.67 11.58 12.49
C THR A 258 -22.95 12.78 11.86
N PRO A 259 -23.54 13.98 11.85
CA PRO A 259 -22.85 15.18 11.37
C PRO A 259 -21.49 15.34 12.05
N HIS A 260 -20.47 15.70 11.27
CA HIS A 260 -19.08 15.88 11.71
C HIS A 260 -18.34 14.61 12.18
N HIS A 261 -18.95 13.43 12.13
CA HIS A 261 -18.33 12.14 12.51
C HIS A 261 -17.81 11.40 11.28
N SER A 262 -16.79 11.93 10.59
CA SER A 262 -16.23 11.34 9.37
C SER A 262 -15.67 9.93 9.59
N TRP A 263 -15.20 9.61 10.80
CA TRP A 263 -14.66 8.29 11.16
C TRP A 263 -15.69 7.15 11.07
N GLU A 264 -16.99 7.45 11.15
CA GLU A 264 -18.06 6.46 10.99
C GLU A 264 -18.09 5.85 9.56
N ARG A 265 -17.47 6.53 8.58
CA ARG A 265 -17.35 6.13 7.17
C ARG A 265 -15.90 5.96 6.72
N GLY A 266 -15.03 5.47 7.60
CA GLY A 266 -13.61 5.31 7.34
C GLY A 266 -13.27 4.40 6.15
N THR A 267 -14.17 3.49 5.74
CA THR A 267 -13.98 2.63 4.57
C THR A 267 -14.02 3.48 3.29
N ASN A 268 -14.99 4.37 3.20
CA ASN A 268 -15.14 5.27 2.05
C ASN A 268 -14.01 6.30 1.98
N GLU A 269 -13.65 6.91 3.13
CA GLU A 269 -12.55 7.89 3.18
C GLU A 269 -11.24 7.28 2.67
N ASN A 270 -10.89 6.07 3.12
CA ASN A 270 -9.71 5.37 2.65
C ASN A 270 -9.78 5.07 1.15
N THR A 271 -10.92 4.58 0.65
CA THR A 271 -11.12 4.25 -0.77
C THR A 271 -11.08 5.50 -1.65
N ASN A 272 -11.72 6.59 -1.22
CA ASN A 272 -11.64 7.87 -1.90
C ASN A 272 -10.19 8.38 -1.99
N GLY A 273 -9.40 8.15 -0.93
CA GLY A 273 -7.96 8.43 -0.95
C GLY A 273 -7.17 7.59 -1.96
N LEU A 274 -7.63 6.38 -2.29
CA LEU A 274 -7.04 5.53 -3.34
C LEU A 274 -7.49 6.00 -4.73
N ILE A 275 -8.77 6.29 -4.92
CA ILE A 275 -9.31 6.83 -6.18
C ILE A 275 -8.58 8.12 -6.58
N ARG A 276 -8.13 8.93 -5.61
CA ARG A 276 -7.36 10.16 -5.87
C ARG A 276 -5.96 9.93 -6.47
N GLN A 277 -5.48 8.71 -6.57
CA GLN A 277 -4.29 8.39 -7.38
C GLN A 277 -4.60 8.51 -8.88
N TYR A 278 -5.81 8.11 -9.28
CA TYR A 278 -6.29 8.13 -10.66
C TYR A 278 -6.98 9.44 -11.02
N LEU A 279 -7.70 10.02 -10.07
CA LEU A 279 -8.45 11.28 -10.22
C LEU A 279 -7.96 12.32 -9.22
N PRO A 280 -6.81 12.97 -9.45
CA PRO A 280 -6.22 13.94 -8.53
C PRO A 280 -7.17 15.11 -8.22
N LYS A 281 -7.03 15.68 -7.02
CA LYS A 281 -7.74 16.91 -6.68
C LYS A 281 -7.29 18.06 -7.60
N GLY A 282 -8.23 18.91 -7.96
CA GLY A 282 -7.94 20.06 -8.82
C GLY A 282 -7.97 19.73 -10.33
N GLN A 283 -8.26 18.48 -10.70
CA GLN A 283 -8.53 18.12 -12.09
C GLN A 283 -10.04 18.04 -12.35
N THR A 284 -10.45 18.51 -13.54
CA THR A 284 -11.84 18.36 -13.98
C THR A 284 -12.17 16.91 -14.29
N MET A 285 -13.43 16.53 -14.02
CA MET A 285 -13.99 15.22 -14.38
C MET A 285 -14.92 15.29 -15.60
N ALA A 286 -14.98 16.43 -16.31
CA ALA A 286 -15.89 16.64 -17.45
C ALA A 286 -15.72 15.58 -18.54
N LYS A 287 -14.48 15.21 -18.87
CA LYS A 287 -14.16 14.20 -19.89
C LYS A 287 -14.14 12.76 -19.35
N LEU A 288 -14.43 12.56 -18.06
CA LEU A 288 -14.44 11.23 -17.46
C LEU A 288 -15.66 10.44 -17.97
N THR A 289 -15.42 9.23 -18.44
CA THR A 289 -16.46 8.31 -18.92
C THR A 289 -16.77 7.23 -17.88
N GLN A 290 -17.96 6.61 -17.95
CA GLN A 290 -18.30 5.48 -17.09
C GLN A 290 -17.29 4.33 -17.25
N ARG A 291 -16.84 4.03 -18.47
CA ARG A 291 -15.83 3.00 -18.75
C ARG A 291 -14.51 3.27 -18.02
N GLN A 292 -14.11 4.53 -17.87
CA GLN A 292 -12.92 4.89 -17.09
C GLN A 292 -13.16 4.71 -15.59
N CYS A 293 -14.36 5.04 -15.09
CA CYS A 293 -14.76 4.75 -13.70
C CYS A 293 -14.70 3.25 -13.41
N ASP A 294 -15.23 2.43 -14.31
CA ASP A 294 -15.23 0.97 -14.18
C ASP A 294 -13.80 0.40 -14.15
N ARG A 295 -12.88 0.89 -15.01
CA ARG A 295 -11.47 0.51 -14.97
C ARG A 295 -10.80 0.87 -13.64
N ILE A 296 -11.04 2.08 -13.12
CA ILE A 296 -10.48 2.49 -11.82
C ILE A 296 -11.00 1.57 -10.71
N ALA A 297 -12.29 1.25 -10.73
CA ALA A 297 -12.89 0.32 -9.77
C ALA A 297 -12.24 -1.07 -9.88
N GLU A 298 -12.04 -1.58 -11.08
CA GLU A 298 -11.40 -2.86 -11.36
C GLU A 298 -9.96 -2.90 -10.81
N HIS A 299 -9.13 -1.92 -11.12
CA HIS A 299 -7.77 -1.80 -10.56
C HIS A 299 -7.78 -1.82 -9.03
N LEU A 300 -8.70 -1.08 -8.40
CA LEU A 300 -8.82 -1.05 -6.94
C LEU A 300 -9.33 -2.36 -6.35
N ASN A 301 -10.19 -3.08 -7.06
CA ASN A 301 -10.75 -4.37 -6.66
C ASN A 301 -9.75 -5.52 -6.83
N HIS A 302 -8.76 -5.38 -7.70
CA HIS A 302 -7.63 -6.31 -7.84
C HIS A 302 -6.43 -5.95 -6.94
N ARG A 303 -6.44 -4.80 -6.29
CA ARG A 303 -5.35 -4.34 -5.44
C ARG A 303 -5.41 -4.99 -4.05
N PRO A 304 -4.38 -5.73 -3.58
CA PRO A 304 -4.39 -6.43 -2.31
C PRO A 304 -4.60 -5.51 -1.10
N ARG A 305 -5.21 -6.06 -0.05
CA ARG A 305 -5.46 -5.31 1.20
C ARG A 305 -4.80 -6.02 2.39
N LYS A 306 -3.96 -5.30 3.12
CA LYS A 306 -3.30 -5.83 4.34
C LYS A 306 -4.32 -6.40 5.34
N ARG A 307 -5.45 -5.72 5.56
CA ARG A 307 -6.54 -6.16 6.45
C ARG A 307 -7.17 -7.50 6.06
N HIS A 308 -6.96 -7.97 4.82
CA HIS A 308 -7.44 -9.25 4.30
C HIS A 308 -6.29 -10.26 4.12
N GLY A 309 -5.17 -10.07 4.82
CA GLY A 309 -3.99 -10.92 4.63
C GLY A 309 -3.47 -10.88 3.20
N TYR A 310 -3.52 -9.71 2.56
CA TYR A 310 -3.11 -9.44 1.19
C TYR A 310 -3.93 -10.15 0.08
N LYS A 311 -5.13 -10.64 0.41
CA LYS A 311 -6.15 -10.94 -0.61
C LYS A 311 -6.71 -9.66 -1.21
N THR A 312 -7.23 -9.75 -2.41
CA THR A 312 -7.88 -8.64 -3.10
C THR A 312 -9.34 -8.47 -2.67
N PRO A 313 -9.95 -7.28 -2.83
CA PRO A 313 -11.39 -7.10 -2.65
C PRO A 313 -12.22 -8.07 -3.47
N ASN A 314 -11.84 -8.35 -4.74
CA ASN A 314 -12.48 -9.34 -5.59
C ASN A 314 -12.48 -10.75 -4.95
N GLU A 315 -11.31 -11.21 -4.49
CA GLU A 315 -11.19 -12.52 -3.83
C GLU A 315 -12.03 -12.63 -2.56
N CYS A 316 -12.24 -11.50 -1.86
CA CYS A 316 -13.04 -11.46 -0.64
C CYS A 316 -14.54 -11.29 -0.89
N PHE A 317 -14.94 -10.69 -2.02
CA PHE A 317 -16.33 -10.39 -2.34
C PHE A 317 -17.00 -11.52 -3.14
N LEU A 318 -16.33 -12.05 -4.17
CA LEU A 318 -16.89 -13.05 -5.10
C LEU A 318 -16.89 -14.48 -4.55
N ARG A 319 -16.21 -14.75 -3.46
CA ARG A 319 -16.17 -16.09 -2.82
C ARG A 319 -17.30 -16.36 -1.83
N HIS A 320 -18.40 -15.59 -1.92
CA HIS A 320 -19.55 -15.75 -1.01
C HIS A 320 -20.88 -15.86 -1.73
#